data_d8ffcccd365fef7a14759a1ca1134db4
#
_entry.id   d8ffcccd365fef7a14759a1ca1134db4
#
_cell.length_a   1.000
_cell.length_b   1.000
_cell.length_c   1.000
_cell.angle_alpha   90.00
_cell.angle_beta   90.00
_cell.angle_gamma   90.00
#
_symmetry.space_group_name_H-M   'P 1'
#
loop_
_entity.id
_entity.type
_entity.pdbx_description
1 polymer ?
#
loop_
_entity_poly.entity_id
_entity_poly.type
_entity_poly.pdbx_seq_one_letter_code
_entity_poly.pdbx_strand_id
1 'polypeptide(L)'
;LVGSRWVHQSWLETPEWRPDPDGEIRNRDFFGGDLRGVIEELDYLQSLGVETLYFNPIFEAAENHRYGTADYSRVDPMLGTNEDFSELCRQAHRRGMRVMLDGVFNHTGYVSRYFNGDGFYPDLGASQSWDSPYRPWFNFIQWPKKYESWWGIYSLPAVNESCPSYRDFIF
;
A
#
# COMPACT_ATOMS: atom_id res chain seq x y z
N LEU A 1 -4.13 8.98 7.92
CA LEU A 1 -4.06 7.51 7.96
C LEU A 1 -5.37 6.93 7.47
N VAL A 2 -5.32 6.00 6.53
CA VAL A 2 -6.50 5.24 6.07
C VAL A 2 -6.74 4.06 7.00
N GLY A 3 -8.02 3.83 7.33
CA GLY A 3 -8.43 2.73 8.19
C GLY A 3 -8.08 2.93 9.67
N SER A 4 -8.57 2.01 10.49
CA SER A 4 -8.20 1.92 11.90
C SER A 4 -6.93 1.10 12.06
N ARG A 5 -5.97 1.58 12.84
CA ARG A 5 -4.69 0.91 13.09
C ARG A 5 -4.46 0.73 14.58
N TRP A 6 -4.00 -0.44 14.94
CA TRP A 6 -3.52 -0.74 16.28
C TRP A 6 -2.00 -0.92 16.24
N VAL A 7 -1.26 -0.07 16.95
CA VAL A 7 0.21 -0.11 16.98
C VAL A 7 0.66 -0.76 18.27
N HIS A 8 1.37 -1.87 18.14
CA HIS A 8 2.00 -2.56 19.25
C HIS A 8 3.11 -1.71 19.86
N GLN A 9 3.22 -1.76 21.19
CA GLN A 9 4.22 -1.00 21.95
C GLN A 9 5.52 -1.77 22.14
N SER A 10 5.50 -3.07 21.92
CA SER A 10 6.65 -3.96 22.06
C SER A 10 6.66 -5.05 21.00
N TRP A 11 7.84 -5.38 20.50
CA TRP A 11 8.06 -6.53 19.62
C TRP A 11 7.77 -7.88 20.30
N LEU A 12 7.60 -7.91 21.62
CA LEU A 12 7.26 -9.11 22.39
C LEU A 12 5.74 -9.33 22.51
N GLU A 13 4.93 -8.39 22.03
CA GLU A 13 3.48 -8.57 22.00
C GLU A 13 3.07 -9.59 20.94
N THR A 14 1.96 -10.27 21.21
CA THR A 14 1.42 -11.26 20.28
C THR A 14 0.67 -10.56 19.13
N PRO A 15 0.98 -10.85 17.87
CA PRO A 15 0.22 -10.33 16.75
C PRO A 15 -1.26 -10.74 16.82
N GLU A 16 -2.18 -9.89 16.39
CA GLU A 16 -3.60 -10.20 16.31
C GLU A 16 -3.93 -10.79 14.92
N TRP A 17 -4.19 -12.09 14.89
CA TRP A 17 -4.58 -12.82 13.66
C TRP A 17 -5.98 -13.43 13.73
N ARG A 18 -6.74 -13.11 14.78
CA ARG A 18 -8.10 -13.64 14.93
C ARG A 18 -9.04 -12.85 14.01
N PRO A 19 -10.02 -13.56 13.43
CA PRO A 19 -11.06 -12.88 12.69
C PRO A 19 -11.84 -11.92 13.60
N ASP A 20 -12.26 -10.80 13.04
CA ASP A 20 -13.25 -9.93 13.64
C ASP A 20 -14.60 -10.68 13.79
N PRO A 21 -15.60 -10.15 14.54
CA PRO A 21 -16.89 -10.80 14.71
C PRO A 21 -17.65 -11.12 13.41
N ASP A 22 -17.32 -10.44 12.32
CA ASP A 22 -17.85 -10.69 10.97
C ASP A 22 -17.09 -11.77 10.20
N GLY A 23 -16.04 -12.37 10.80
CA GLY A 23 -15.23 -13.42 10.19
C GLY A 23 -14.06 -12.92 9.34
N GLU A 24 -13.88 -11.61 9.20
CA GLU A 24 -12.82 -11.02 8.38
C GLU A 24 -11.53 -10.81 9.18
N ILE A 25 -10.37 -11.09 8.56
CA ILE A 25 -9.04 -10.79 9.09
C ILE A 25 -8.55 -9.52 8.39
N ARG A 26 -8.51 -8.41 9.14
CA ARG A 26 -8.23 -7.09 8.55
C ARG A 26 -6.76 -6.68 8.60
N ASN A 27 -5.89 -7.46 9.22
CA ASN A 27 -4.43 -7.20 9.27
C ASN A 27 -4.10 -5.74 9.65
N ARG A 28 -4.75 -5.24 10.70
CA ARG A 28 -4.65 -3.82 11.11
C ARG A 28 -3.82 -3.59 12.36
N ASP A 29 -3.15 -4.60 12.84
CA ASP A 29 -2.16 -4.53 13.91
C ASP A 29 -0.76 -4.30 13.33
N PHE A 30 -0.05 -3.32 13.86
CA PHE A 30 1.23 -2.87 13.32
C PHE A 30 2.31 -2.93 14.39
N PHE A 31 3.47 -3.46 14.03
CA PHE A 31 4.70 -3.34 14.81
C PHE A 31 5.54 -2.17 14.27
N GLY A 32 6.48 -1.68 15.09
CA GLY A 32 7.40 -0.64 14.69
C GLY A 32 8.43 -1.10 13.66
N GLY A 33 9.20 -0.13 13.19
CA GLY A 33 10.18 -0.25 12.13
C GLY A 33 9.81 0.69 10.98
N ASP A 34 10.79 1.44 10.47
CA ASP A 34 10.57 2.47 9.47
C ASP A 34 11.77 2.63 8.52
N LEU A 35 11.63 3.53 7.54
CA LEU A 35 12.67 3.80 6.56
C LEU A 35 13.92 4.43 7.19
N ARG A 36 13.77 5.16 8.29
CA ARG A 36 14.91 5.74 9.01
C ARG A 36 15.74 4.67 9.71
N GLY A 37 15.10 3.70 10.34
CA GLY A 37 15.79 2.53 10.90
C GLY A 37 16.57 1.75 9.84
N VAL A 38 16.03 1.61 8.61
CA VAL A 38 16.78 1.00 7.51
C VAL A 38 18.01 1.84 7.13
N ILE A 39 17.90 3.18 7.11
CA ILE A 39 19.03 4.06 6.81
C ILE A 39 20.15 3.88 7.85
N GLU A 40 19.79 3.76 9.12
CA GLU A 40 20.75 3.55 10.21
C GLU A 40 21.51 2.21 10.08
N GLU A 41 20.89 1.20 9.51
CA GLU A 41 21.46 -0.15 9.34
C GLU A 41 22.17 -0.36 8.00
N LEU A 42 22.26 0.63 7.11
CA LEU A 42 22.87 0.47 5.78
C LEU A 42 24.34 0.03 5.82
N ASP A 43 25.14 0.51 6.79
CA ASP A 43 26.54 0.11 6.93
C ASP A 43 26.66 -1.35 7.35
N TYR A 44 25.76 -1.81 8.23
CA TYR A 44 25.68 -3.22 8.61
C TYR A 44 25.29 -4.09 7.42
N LEU A 45 24.25 -3.73 6.67
CA LEU A 45 23.81 -4.45 5.49
C LEU A 45 24.92 -4.52 4.42
N GLN A 46 25.64 -3.42 4.21
CA GLN A 46 26.79 -3.41 3.30
C GLN A 46 27.88 -4.37 3.77
N SER A 47 28.16 -4.44 5.08
CA SER A 47 29.16 -5.35 5.63
C SER A 47 28.82 -6.83 5.42
N LEU A 48 27.53 -7.16 5.28
CA LEU A 48 27.03 -8.49 4.92
C LEU A 48 27.10 -8.80 3.41
N GLY A 49 27.51 -7.84 2.58
CA GLY A 49 27.55 -8.01 1.12
C GLY A 49 26.19 -7.81 0.44
N VAL A 50 25.25 -7.12 1.05
CA VAL A 50 23.94 -6.82 0.44
C VAL A 50 24.13 -5.82 -0.69
N GLU A 51 23.69 -6.18 -1.89
CA GLU A 51 23.78 -5.35 -3.10
C GLU A 51 22.43 -4.73 -3.49
N THR A 52 21.31 -5.30 -3.00
CA THR A 52 19.96 -4.82 -3.33
C THR A 52 19.06 -4.91 -2.12
N LEU A 53 18.38 -3.81 -1.82
CA LEU A 53 17.32 -3.74 -0.83
C LEU A 53 15.99 -3.92 -1.55
N TYR A 54 15.31 -5.03 -1.29
CA TYR A 54 13.95 -5.25 -1.76
C TYR A 54 12.97 -4.93 -0.65
N PHE A 55 12.03 -4.05 -0.92
CA PHE A 55 10.96 -3.69 0.01
C PHE A 55 9.64 -4.30 -0.43
N ASN A 56 8.95 -4.97 0.48
CA ASN A 56 7.51 -5.16 0.38
C ASN A 56 6.82 -3.81 0.21
N PRO A 57 5.52 -3.76 -0.20
CA PRO A 57 4.87 -2.48 -0.48
C PRO A 57 5.04 -1.45 0.65
N ILE A 58 5.50 -0.25 0.28
CA ILE A 58 5.73 0.86 1.22
C ILE A 58 4.69 1.97 1.11
N PHE A 59 3.79 1.91 0.12
CA PHE A 59 2.78 2.92 -0.09
C PHE A 59 1.68 2.85 0.97
N GLU A 60 0.99 3.98 1.19
CA GLU A 60 -0.12 4.05 2.13
C GLU A 60 -1.16 2.97 1.84
N ALA A 61 -1.58 2.25 2.89
CA ALA A 61 -2.56 1.18 2.83
C ALA A 61 -3.29 1.05 4.17
N ALA A 62 -4.42 0.35 4.21
CA ALA A 62 -5.13 0.10 5.46
C ALA A 62 -4.51 -1.07 6.25
N GLU A 63 -4.00 -2.06 5.53
CA GLU A 63 -3.47 -3.30 6.09
C GLU A 63 -1.98 -3.19 6.42
N ASN A 64 -1.52 -3.97 7.40
CA ASN A 64 -0.12 -3.98 7.83
C ASN A 64 0.86 -4.48 6.74
N HIS A 65 0.40 -5.37 5.84
CA HIS A 65 1.19 -5.89 4.70
C HIS A 65 1.25 -4.91 3.52
N ARG A 66 0.37 -3.91 3.45
CA ARG A 66 0.29 -2.84 2.44
C ARG A 66 0.06 -3.28 0.99
N TYR A 67 -0.36 -4.52 0.77
CA TYR A 67 -0.71 -4.97 -0.58
C TYR A 67 -2.02 -4.36 -1.11
N GLY A 68 -2.90 -3.86 -0.23
CA GLY A 68 -4.06 -3.05 -0.62
C GLY A 68 -3.72 -1.57 -0.76
N THR A 69 -2.89 -1.20 -1.75
CA THR A 69 -2.40 0.18 -1.92
C THR A 69 -3.55 1.18 -1.95
N ALA A 70 -3.47 2.19 -1.08
CA ALA A 70 -4.44 3.26 -0.97
C ALA A 70 -4.03 4.51 -1.76
N ASP A 71 -2.75 4.85 -1.78
CA ASP A 71 -2.22 5.97 -2.56
C ASP A 71 -0.80 5.66 -3.04
N TYR A 72 -0.60 5.51 -4.35
CA TYR A 72 0.71 5.25 -4.96
C TYR A 72 1.68 6.43 -4.91
N SER A 73 1.20 7.63 -4.63
CA SER A 73 2.03 8.83 -4.57
C SER A 73 2.62 9.09 -3.18
N ARG A 74 2.27 8.28 -2.19
CA ARG A 74 2.57 8.54 -0.79
C ARG A 74 3.12 7.30 -0.09
N VAL A 75 4.27 7.46 0.55
CA VAL A 75 4.79 6.48 1.52
C VAL A 75 3.82 6.38 2.71
N ASP A 76 3.60 5.16 3.20
CA ASP A 76 2.78 4.93 4.40
C ASP A 76 3.36 5.73 5.59
N PRO A 77 2.56 6.59 6.25
CA PRO A 77 3.04 7.43 7.34
C PRO A 77 3.65 6.68 8.53
N MET A 78 3.38 5.38 8.66
CA MET A 78 4.04 4.55 9.67
C MET A 78 5.46 4.12 9.29
N LEU A 79 5.82 4.21 8.00
CA LEU A 79 7.16 3.93 7.50
C LEU A 79 7.99 5.19 7.33
N GLY A 80 7.37 6.37 7.33
CA GLY A 80 8.02 7.65 7.14
C GLY A 80 7.36 8.52 6.08
N THR A 81 8.15 9.32 5.39
CA THR A 81 7.73 10.27 4.37
C THR A 81 8.35 9.93 3.01
N ASN A 82 7.89 10.60 1.95
CA ASN A 82 8.52 10.53 0.63
C ASN A 82 9.98 11.03 0.67
N GLU A 83 10.25 12.03 1.53
CA GLU A 83 11.59 12.56 1.75
C GLU A 83 12.50 11.54 2.43
N ASP A 84 11.98 10.77 3.41
CA ASP A 84 12.71 9.67 4.05
C ASP A 84 13.07 8.57 3.04
N PHE A 85 12.13 8.23 2.15
CA PHE A 85 12.41 7.27 1.07
C PHE A 85 13.46 7.80 0.08
N SER A 86 13.37 9.06 -0.30
CA SER A 86 14.39 9.70 -1.16
C SER A 86 15.78 9.69 -0.51
N GLU A 87 15.84 9.97 0.80
CA GLU A 87 17.08 9.90 1.57
C GLU A 87 17.63 8.47 1.63
N LEU A 88 16.77 7.48 1.88
CA LEU A 88 17.16 6.06 1.85
C LEU A 88 17.79 5.68 0.51
N CYS A 89 17.13 6.02 -0.60
CA CYS A 89 17.66 5.75 -1.94
C CYS A 89 19.04 6.39 -2.15
N ARG A 90 19.19 7.65 -1.74
CA ARG A 90 20.46 8.38 -1.85
C ARG A 90 21.59 7.74 -1.03
N GLN A 91 21.26 7.31 0.18
CA GLN A 91 22.22 6.65 1.09
C GLN A 91 22.60 5.25 0.61
N ALA A 92 21.63 4.46 0.13
CA ALA A 92 21.85 3.13 -0.44
C ALA A 92 22.75 3.21 -1.69
N HIS A 93 22.40 4.12 -2.62
CA HIS A 93 23.16 4.31 -3.86
C HIS A 93 24.62 4.74 -3.62
N ARG A 94 24.87 5.60 -2.61
CA ARG A 94 26.25 5.97 -2.21
C ARG A 94 27.10 4.78 -1.75
N ARG A 95 26.44 3.73 -1.26
CA ARG A 95 27.08 2.47 -0.82
C ARG A 95 27.12 1.41 -1.92
N GLY A 96 26.69 1.76 -3.14
CA GLY A 96 26.61 0.82 -4.27
C GLY A 96 25.43 -0.15 -4.19
N MET A 97 24.51 0.04 -3.25
CA MET A 97 23.31 -0.76 -3.12
C MET A 97 22.18 -0.22 -4.00
N ARG A 98 21.38 -1.13 -4.57
CA ARG A 98 20.17 -0.81 -5.33
C ARG A 98 18.95 -0.87 -4.41
N VAL A 99 17.90 -0.15 -4.79
CA VAL A 99 16.59 -0.20 -4.11
C VAL A 99 15.56 -0.72 -5.10
N MET A 100 14.78 -1.71 -4.68
CA MET A 100 13.70 -2.31 -5.45
C MET A 100 12.42 -2.27 -4.61
N LEU A 101 11.35 -1.74 -5.18
CA LEU A 101 10.03 -1.71 -4.56
C LEU A 101 9.13 -2.80 -5.14
N ASP A 102 8.29 -3.36 -4.27
CA ASP A 102 7.16 -4.17 -4.69
C ASP A 102 6.07 -3.26 -5.27
N GLY A 103 5.73 -3.47 -6.53
CA GLY A 103 4.71 -2.71 -7.24
C GLY A 103 3.43 -3.51 -7.43
N VAL A 104 2.40 -3.22 -6.65
CA VAL A 104 1.09 -3.88 -6.74
C VAL A 104 0.21 -3.08 -7.69
N PHE A 105 0.16 -3.48 -8.98
CA PHE A 105 -0.52 -2.70 -10.03
C PHE A 105 -1.74 -3.40 -10.63
N ASN A 106 -2.06 -4.63 -10.21
CA ASN A 106 -3.20 -5.41 -10.71
C ASN A 106 -4.49 -5.18 -9.89
N HIS A 107 -4.40 -4.55 -8.73
CA HIS A 107 -5.52 -4.16 -7.88
C HIS A 107 -5.13 -2.96 -6.99
N THR A 108 -6.12 -2.36 -6.36
CA THR A 108 -5.92 -1.36 -5.29
C THR A 108 -6.60 -1.82 -4.01
N GLY A 109 -6.36 -1.13 -2.90
CA GLY A 109 -7.21 -1.28 -1.73
C GLY A 109 -8.63 -0.73 -1.99
N TYR A 110 -9.65 -1.35 -1.38
CA TYR A 110 -11.03 -0.84 -1.39
C TYR A 110 -11.10 0.61 -0.87
N VAL A 111 -10.27 0.93 0.10
CA VAL A 111 -10.16 2.27 0.71
C VAL A 111 -9.30 3.24 -0.09
N SER A 112 -8.69 2.80 -1.22
CA SER A 112 -7.79 3.66 -1.99
C SER A 112 -8.49 4.95 -2.47
N ARG A 113 -7.73 6.01 -2.68
CA ARG A 113 -8.26 7.26 -3.24
C ARG A 113 -8.90 7.07 -4.63
N TYR A 114 -8.48 6.04 -5.35
CA TYR A 114 -8.97 5.72 -6.70
C TYR A 114 -10.32 5.02 -6.66
N PHE A 115 -10.53 4.08 -5.73
CA PHE A 115 -11.80 3.38 -5.53
C PHE A 115 -12.68 4.08 -4.50
N ASN A 116 -12.12 4.45 -3.36
CA ASN A 116 -12.66 5.22 -2.23
C ASN A 116 -13.97 4.65 -1.66
N GLY A 117 -13.98 3.33 -1.43
CA GLY A 117 -15.16 2.62 -0.96
C GLY A 117 -15.71 3.12 0.39
N ASP A 118 -14.84 3.53 1.30
CA ASP A 118 -15.20 4.03 2.65
C ASP A 118 -15.21 5.56 2.74
N GLY A 119 -14.88 6.27 1.67
CA GLY A 119 -14.93 7.74 1.66
C GLY A 119 -13.83 8.42 2.50
N PHE A 120 -12.66 7.80 2.65
CA PHE A 120 -11.54 8.40 3.40
C PHE A 120 -10.87 9.57 2.68
N TYR A 121 -10.98 9.63 1.37
CA TYR A 121 -10.40 10.70 0.57
C TYR A 121 -11.47 11.70 0.13
N PRO A 122 -11.12 13.01 0.03
CA PRO A 122 -12.05 14.03 -0.41
C PRO A 122 -12.41 13.92 -1.89
N ASP A 123 -11.54 13.30 -2.69
CA ASP A 123 -11.76 13.09 -4.11
C ASP A 123 -12.83 12.00 -4.33
N LEU A 124 -13.63 12.16 -5.37
CA LEU A 124 -14.63 11.15 -5.73
C LEU A 124 -13.96 9.95 -6.40
N GLY A 125 -13.88 8.85 -5.66
CA GLY A 125 -13.41 7.57 -6.19
C GLY A 125 -14.41 6.87 -7.11
N ALA A 126 -13.96 5.81 -7.74
CA ALA A 126 -14.72 5.04 -8.72
C ALA A 126 -16.04 4.46 -8.17
N SER A 127 -16.10 4.12 -6.87
CA SER A 127 -17.31 3.59 -6.23
C SER A 127 -18.31 4.66 -5.83
N GLN A 128 -17.91 5.93 -5.79
CA GLN A 128 -18.71 7.02 -5.25
C GLN A 128 -19.45 7.83 -6.33
N SER A 129 -18.89 7.92 -7.53
CA SER A 129 -19.50 8.65 -8.63
C SER A 129 -19.29 7.95 -9.96
N TRP A 130 -20.34 7.90 -10.77
CA TRP A 130 -20.25 7.44 -12.15
C TRP A 130 -19.32 8.33 -13.00
N ASP A 131 -19.24 9.62 -12.67
CA ASP A 131 -18.43 10.63 -13.36
C ASP A 131 -17.01 10.73 -12.78
N SER A 132 -16.63 9.88 -11.85
CA SER A 132 -15.26 9.84 -11.32
C SER A 132 -14.25 9.56 -12.43
N PRO A 133 -13.12 10.29 -12.52
CA PRO A 133 -12.06 9.99 -13.48
C PRO A 133 -11.45 8.60 -13.29
N TYR A 134 -11.58 8.04 -12.10
CA TYR A 134 -11.09 6.70 -11.75
C TYR A 134 -12.09 5.59 -12.08
N ARG A 135 -13.34 5.92 -12.40
CA ARG A 135 -14.36 4.90 -12.66
C ARG A 135 -13.97 3.93 -13.78
N PRO A 136 -13.35 4.35 -14.89
CA PRO A 136 -12.90 3.43 -15.96
C PRO A 136 -11.74 2.52 -15.56
N TRP A 137 -11.07 2.81 -14.45
CA TRP A 137 -9.96 2.01 -13.94
C TRP A 137 -10.42 0.66 -13.38
N PHE A 138 -11.72 0.47 -13.12
CA PHE A 138 -12.27 -0.72 -12.50
C PHE A 138 -13.40 -1.33 -13.33
N ASN A 139 -13.51 -2.66 -13.31
CA ASN A 139 -14.55 -3.39 -14.00
C ASN A 139 -15.72 -3.63 -13.05
N PHE A 140 -16.78 -2.82 -13.18
CA PHE A 140 -18.02 -3.01 -12.41
C PHE A 140 -18.96 -3.99 -13.13
N ILE A 141 -19.42 -5.00 -12.39
CA ILE A 141 -20.48 -5.92 -12.82
C ILE A 141 -21.85 -5.28 -12.56
N GLN A 142 -21.99 -4.63 -11.40
CA GLN A 142 -23.16 -3.84 -11.02
C GLN A 142 -22.71 -2.68 -10.13
N TRP A 143 -22.54 -1.52 -10.73
CA TRP A 143 -22.05 -0.32 -10.02
C TRP A 143 -23.02 0.11 -8.92
N PRO A 144 -22.53 0.59 -7.77
CA PRO A 144 -21.12 0.60 -7.32
C PRO A 144 -20.70 -0.65 -6.55
N LYS A 145 -21.63 -1.56 -6.25
CA LYS A 145 -21.46 -2.59 -5.21
C LYS A 145 -20.85 -3.89 -5.71
N LYS A 146 -20.90 -4.18 -7.01
CA LYS A 146 -20.38 -5.44 -7.55
C LYS A 146 -19.35 -5.15 -8.64
N TYR A 147 -18.13 -5.58 -8.42
CA TYR A 147 -16.97 -5.33 -9.27
C TYR A 147 -16.05 -6.55 -9.27
N GLU A 148 -15.17 -6.61 -10.26
CA GLU A 148 -14.11 -7.59 -10.28
C GLU A 148 -13.12 -7.30 -9.17
N SER A 149 -12.65 -8.35 -8.49
CA SER A 149 -11.68 -8.25 -7.41
C SER A 149 -10.60 -9.32 -7.55
N TRP A 150 -9.41 -9.03 -7.07
CA TRP A 150 -8.28 -9.93 -7.11
C TRP A 150 -8.60 -11.19 -6.29
N TRP A 151 -8.61 -12.35 -6.94
CA TRP A 151 -9.02 -13.65 -6.39
C TRP A 151 -10.39 -13.67 -5.68
N GLY A 152 -11.28 -12.77 -6.02
CA GLY A 152 -12.59 -12.67 -5.37
C GLY A 152 -12.56 -11.99 -4.00
N ILE A 153 -11.43 -11.43 -3.60
CA ILE A 153 -11.28 -10.72 -2.32
C ILE A 153 -11.91 -9.33 -2.47
N TYR A 154 -13.04 -9.09 -1.80
CA TYR A 154 -13.81 -7.85 -1.91
C TYR A 154 -13.00 -6.58 -1.60
N SER A 155 -12.08 -6.64 -0.63
CA SER A 155 -11.25 -5.50 -0.24
C SER A 155 -10.17 -5.12 -1.27
N LEU A 156 -10.02 -5.91 -2.35
CA LEU A 156 -8.99 -5.72 -3.38
C LEU A 156 -9.61 -5.58 -4.78
N PRO A 157 -10.25 -4.42 -5.10
CA PRO A 157 -10.79 -4.15 -6.43
C PRO A 157 -9.72 -4.32 -7.51
N ALA A 158 -9.98 -5.23 -8.47
CA ALA A 158 -9.08 -5.43 -9.61
C ALA A 158 -9.15 -4.24 -10.57
N VAL A 159 -8.00 -3.82 -11.08
CA VAL A 159 -7.94 -2.74 -12.06
C VAL A 159 -8.12 -3.28 -13.48
N ASN A 160 -8.63 -2.43 -14.34
CA ASN A 160 -8.65 -2.64 -15.78
C ASN A 160 -7.29 -2.19 -16.36
N GLU A 161 -6.37 -3.13 -16.48
CA GLU A 161 -5.01 -2.90 -17.00
C GLU A 161 -4.99 -2.41 -18.46
N SER A 162 -6.11 -2.56 -19.18
CA SER A 162 -6.27 -2.05 -20.54
C SER A 162 -6.77 -0.60 -20.59
N CYS A 163 -7.13 -0.02 -19.46
CA CYS A 163 -7.61 1.37 -19.39
C CYS A 163 -6.45 2.34 -19.69
N PRO A 164 -6.53 3.18 -20.74
CA PRO A 164 -5.43 4.07 -21.12
C PRO A 164 -5.02 5.01 -19.99
N SER A 165 -5.97 5.67 -19.33
CA SER A 165 -5.67 6.63 -18.24
C SER A 165 -5.07 5.97 -17.01
N TYR A 166 -5.36 4.69 -16.75
CA TYR A 166 -4.67 3.93 -15.70
C TYR A 166 -3.21 3.64 -16.09
N ARG A 167 -3.01 3.21 -17.33
CA ARG A 167 -1.66 2.95 -17.85
C ARG A 167 -0.79 4.22 -17.84
N ASP A 168 -1.34 5.34 -18.31
CA ASP A 168 -0.64 6.64 -18.30
C ASP A 168 -0.30 7.11 -16.87
N PHE A 169 -1.08 6.67 -15.88
CA PHE A 169 -0.80 6.98 -14.48
C PHE A 169 0.34 6.12 -13.90
N ILE A 170 0.41 4.84 -14.28
CA ILE A 170 1.40 3.90 -13.72
C ILE A 170 2.75 3.98 -14.42
N PHE A 171 2.79 4.31 -15.72
CA PHE A 171 4.00 4.39 -16.55
C PHE A 171 4.45 5.81 -16.86
#